data_8ae2a3c56b7c9a6309506610fdf34fae
#
_entry.id   8ae2a3c56b7c9a6309506610fdf34fae
#
_cell.length_a   1.000
_cell.length_b   1.000
_cell.length_c   1.000
_cell.angle_alpha   90.00
_cell.angle_beta   90.00
_cell.angle_gamma   90.00
#
_symmetry.space_group_name_H-M   'P 1'
#
loop_
_entity.id
_entity.type
_entity.pdbx_description
1 polymer ?
#
loop_
_entity_poly.entity_id
_entity_poly.type
_entity_poly.pdbx_seq_one_letter_code
_entity_poly.pdbx_strand_id
1 'polypeptide(L)'
;YYPASVADKVIVNPAGNLSWHGLSSETMFLKDFLAKIGVKMQIFRVGTYKSAVEPMTNTEMSPANREQTQAFLESTWKSIVSDVAASRNISVDSLNLLADQNMDLRPAEDYVRCGLADTLMYKDEVLSYLKSLAGLTEEDNLQTLSLDEMTRVKSVTPKSKTRDVVAVYYAYGEIDNGSSYDEGINSEKVAKDLRELRKDKKVKAVVLRVNSPGGSAYGS
;
A
#
# COMPACT_ATOMS: atom_id res chain seq x y z
N TYR A 1 -2.84 6.27 -9.73
CA TYR A 1 -3.77 5.70 -10.72
C TYR A 1 -4.41 4.38 -10.24
N TYR A 2 -3.62 3.42 -9.72
CA TYR A 2 -4.10 2.07 -9.37
C TYR A 2 -5.42 2.06 -8.56
N PRO A 3 -5.56 2.80 -7.43
CA PRO A 3 -6.83 2.83 -6.71
C PRO A 3 -7.99 3.46 -7.48
N ALA A 4 -7.70 4.36 -8.42
CA ALA A 4 -8.72 5.02 -9.23
C ALA A 4 -9.20 4.15 -10.40
N SER A 5 -8.43 3.16 -10.82
CA SER A 5 -8.74 2.32 -11.99
C SER A 5 -10.01 1.49 -11.85
N VAL A 6 -10.45 1.23 -10.61
CA VAL A 6 -11.68 0.45 -10.31
C VAL A 6 -12.95 1.30 -10.31
N ALA A 7 -12.84 2.62 -10.47
CA ALA A 7 -13.99 3.51 -10.52
C ALA A 7 -14.80 3.31 -11.81
N ASP A 8 -16.12 3.50 -11.73
CA ASP A 8 -17.02 3.46 -12.90
C ASP A 8 -16.64 4.52 -13.94
N LYS A 9 -16.02 5.63 -13.49
CA LYS A 9 -15.54 6.68 -14.37
C LYS A 9 -14.26 7.32 -13.84
N VAL A 10 -13.21 7.25 -14.63
CA VAL A 10 -11.92 7.90 -14.36
C VAL A 10 -11.85 9.19 -15.17
N ILE A 11 -11.78 10.31 -14.47
CA ILE A 11 -11.75 11.65 -15.05
C ILE A 11 -10.37 12.27 -14.79
N VAL A 12 -9.75 12.83 -15.80
CA VAL A 12 -8.47 13.53 -15.69
C VAL A 12 -8.67 14.99 -16.09
N ASN A 13 -8.00 15.92 -15.39
CA ASN A 13 -7.99 17.32 -15.79
C ASN A 13 -7.24 17.46 -17.13
N PRO A 14 -7.73 18.26 -18.11
CA PRO A 14 -7.05 18.47 -19.39
C PRO A 14 -5.60 18.97 -19.26
N ALA A 15 -5.28 19.70 -18.19
CA ALA A 15 -3.93 20.16 -17.86
C ALA A 15 -3.22 19.25 -16.82
N GLY A 16 -3.84 18.12 -16.47
CA GLY A 16 -3.30 17.17 -15.50
C GLY A 16 -2.47 16.09 -16.16
N ASN A 17 -1.75 15.33 -15.32
CA ASN A 17 -1.01 14.15 -15.75
C ASN A 17 -1.46 12.91 -14.97
N LEU A 18 -1.20 11.74 -15.55
CA LEU A 18 -1.46 10.44 -14.98
C LEU A 18 -0.18 9.62 -15.03
N SER A 19 0.32 9.26 -13.85
CA SER A 19 1.50 8.40 -13.72
C SER A 19 1.15 6.94 -13.97
N TRP A 20 1.77 6.38 -15.01
CA TRP A 20 1.73 4.94 -15.29
C TRP A 20 3.10 4.48 -15.77
N HIS A 21 3.88 3.93 -14.87
CA HIS A 21 5.24 3.43 -15.12
C HIS A 21 5.51 2.22 -14.22
N GLY A 22 6.56 1.46 -14.53
CA GLY A 22 7.00 0.32 -13.75
C GLY A 22 7.48 0.69 -12.35
N LEU A 23 7.83 -0.31 -11.56
CA LEU A 23 8.35 -0.14 -10.21
C LEU A 23 9.88 -0.18 -10.22
N SER A 24 10.50 0.65 -9.39
CA SER A 24 11.95 0.65 -9.16
C SER A 24 12.27 0.64 -7.67
N SER A 25 13.46 0.18 -7.34
CA SER A 25 14.01 0.26 -5.98
C SER A 25 15.44 0.76 -6.06
N GLU A 26 15.72 1.83 -5.34
CA GLU A 26 17.05 2.42 -5.23
C GLU A 26 17.58 2.24 -3.81
N THR A 27 18.86 1.88 -3.71
CA THR A 27 19.53 1.69 -2.41
C THR A 27 20.83 2.50 -2.40
N MET A 28 20.96 3.39 -1.43
CA MET A 28 22.20 4.13 -1.22
C MET A 28 23.19 3.29 -0.42
N PHE A 29 24.44 3.16 -0.91
CA PHE A 29 25.50 2.43 -0.23
C PHE A 29 26.49 3.41 0.41
N LEU A 30 26.69 3.29 1.72
CA LEU A 30 27.44 4.24 2.55
C LEU A 30 28.80 3.71 3.00
N LYS A 31 29.21 2.50 2.61
CA LYS A 31 30.46 1.85 3.02
C LYS A 31 31.68 2.76 2.88
N ASP A 32 31.87 3.33 1.71
CA ASP A 32 33.05 4.16 1.41
C ASP A 32 33.00 5.50 2.16
N PHE A 33 31.81 6.06 2.32
CA PHE A 33 31.62 7.25 3.14
C PHE A 33 31.98 6.97 4.61
N LEU A 34 31.46 5.89 5.18
CA LEU A 34 31.75 5.48 6.57
C LEU A 34 33.24 5.25 6.78
N ALA A 35 33.92 4.61 5.82
CA ALA A 35 35.36 4.40 5.86
C ALA A 35 36.14 5.74 5.88
N LYS A 36 35.72 6.74 5.08
CA LYS A 36 36.35 8.08 5.05
C LYS A 36 36.24 8.82 6.38
N ILE A 37 35.17 8.66 7.12
CA ILE A 37 35.00 9.28 8.45
C ILE A 37 35.49 8.39 9.59
N GLY A 38 36.17 7.28 9.29
CA GLY A 38 36.79 6.40 10.28
C GLY A 38 35.81 5.45 11.01
N VAL A 39 34.56 5.32 10.53
CA VAL A 39 33.56 4.42 11.11
C VAL A 39 33.72 3.02 10.52
N LYS A 40 33.89 2.03 11.41
CA LYS A 40 33.92 0.60 11.03
C LYS A 40 32.64 -0.07 11.52
N MET A 41 31.85 -0.60 10.59
CA MET A 41 30.65 -1.37 10.93
C MET A 41 31.04 -2.79 11.29
N GLN A 42 30.55 -3.27 12.45
CA GLN A 42 30.64 -4.68 12.86
C GLN A 42 29.24 -5.28 12.83
N ILE A 43 29.05 -6.30 12.02
CA ILE A 43 27.72 -6.86 11.71
C ILE A 43 27.68 -8.34 12.08
N PHE A 44 26.62 -8.71 12.77
CA PHE A 44 26.25 -10.07 13.07
C PHE A 44 24.95 -10.39 12.36
N ARG A 45 24.99 -11.22 11.32
CA ARG A 45 23.79 -11.64 10.58
C ARG A 45 23.83 -13.13 10.31
N VAL A 46 22.66 -13.74 10.25
CA VAL A 46 22.47 -15.13 9.84
C VAL A 46 21.41 -15.18 8.73
N GLY A 47 21.76 -15.83 7.64
CA GLY A 47 20.87 -16.00 6.47
C GLY A 47 21.27 -15.15 5.27
N THR A 48 21.18 -15.77 4.09
CA THR A 48 21.61 -15.20 2.80
C THR A 48 20.84 -13.96 2.40
N TYR A 49 19.53 -13.95 2.67
CA TYR A 49 18.62 -12.86 2.27
C TYR A 49 18.43 -11.76 3.33
N LYS A 50 19.25 -11.75 4.40
CA LYS A 50 19.24 -10.69 5.42
C LYS A 50 20.04 -9.47 4.93
N SER A 51 19.47 -8.69 4.03
CA SER A 51 20.14 -7.62 3.27
C SER A 51 20.08 -6.23 3.93
N ALA A 52 19.33 -6.04 5.01
CA ALA A 52 19.12 -4.73 5.64
C ALA A 52 20.42 -3.99 6.03
N VAL A 53 21.53 -4.70 6.23
CA VAL A 53 22.83 -4.13 6.60
C VAL A 53 23.75 -3.85 5.40
N GLU A 54 23.40 -4.31 4.22
CA GLU A 54 24.23 -4.15 3.01
C GLU A 54 24.50 -2.69 2.65
N PRO A 55 23.57 -1.74 2.84
CA PRO A 55 23.85 -0.33 2.59
C PRO A 55 25.07 0.22 3.35
N MET A 56 25.41 -0.39 4.49
CA MET A 56 26.53 0.05 5.33
C MET A 56 27.81 -0.76 5.11
N THR A 57 27.72 -1.96 4.51
CA THR A 57 28.84 -2.90 4.40
C THR A 57 29.30 -3.16 2.99
N ASN A 58 28.45 -2.93 2.02
CA ASN A 58 28.72 -3.18 0.61
C ASN A 58 28.79 -1.86 -0.18
N THR A 59 29.34 -1.94 -1.37
CA THR A 59 29.33 -0.84 -2.36
C THR A 59 28.24 -0.99 -3.41
N GLU A 60 27.64 -2.19 -3.46
CA GLU A 60 26.55 -2.54 -4.37
C GLU A 60 25.66 -3.62 -3.75
N MET A 61 24.49 -3.81 -4.33
CA MET A 61 23.54 -4.83 -3.93
C MET A 61 24.07 -6.23 -4.20
N SER A 62 24.03 -7.11 -3.20
CA SER A 62 24.42 -8.52 -3.40
C SER A 62 23.46 -9.23 -4.38
N PRO A 63 23.93 -10.32 -5.04
CA PRO A 63 23.06 -11.10 -5.93
C PRO A 63 21.77 -11.59 -5.23
N ALA A 64 21.86 -12.05 -3.99
CA ALA A 64 20.71 -12.51 -3.22
C ALA A 64 19.72 -11.36 -2.91
N ASN A 65 20.24 -10.18 -2.55
CA ASN A 65 19.40 -9.01 -2.32
C ASN A 65 18.73 -8.53 -3.63
N ARG A 66 19.46 -8.56 -4.73
CA ARG A 66 18.91 -8.23 -6.06
C ARG A 66 17.79 -9.19 -6.44
N GLU A 67 18.00 -10.49 -6.28
CA GLU A 67 17.00 -11.53 -6.55
C GLU A 67 15.71 -11.31 -5.75
N GLN A 68 15.81 -11.12 -4.43
CA GLN A 68 14.62 -10.92 -3.61
C GLN A 68 13.90 -9.59 -3.91
N THR A 69 14.66 -8.52 -4.17
CA THR A 69 14.08 -7.21 -4.52
C THR A 69 13.37 -7.27 -5.86
N GLN A 70 13.99 -7.91 -6.84
CA GLN A 70 13.40 -8.12 -8.16
C GLN A 70 12.12 -8.96 -8.07
N ALA A 71 12.15 -10.09 -7.37
CA ALA A 71 10.97 -10.93 -7.18
C ALA A 71 9.82 -10.19 -6.50
N PHE A 72 10.13 -9.32 -5.52
CA PHE A 72 9.13 -8.48 -4.86
C PHE A 72 8.51 -7.46 -5.83
N LEU A 73 9.35 -6.74 -6.59
CA LEU A 73 8.87 -5.74 -7.56
C LEU A 73 8.04 -6.38 -8.67
N GLU A 74 8.51 -7.50 -9.24
CA GLU A 74 7.81 -8.24 -10.29
C GLU A 74 6.44 -8.75 -9.81
N SER A 75 6.39 -9.34 -8.62
CA SER A 75 5.16 -9.84 -8.02
C SER A 75 4.16 -8.70 -7.78
N THR A 76 4.63 -7.57 -7.26
CA THR A 76 3.80 -6.39 -7.02
C THR A 76 3.29 -5.79 -8.33
N TRP A 77 4.18 -5.61 -9.30
CA TRP A 77 3.82 -5.09 -10.62
C TRP A 77 2.80 -5.98 -11.33
N LYS A 78 3.03 -7.29 -11.32
CA LYS A 78 2.11 -8.28 -11.91
C LYS A 78 0.71 -8.18 -11.29
N SER A 79 0.61 -8.01 -9.98
CA SER A 79 -0.69 -7.84 -9.31
C SER A 79 -1.38 -6.54 -9.75
N ILE A 80 -0.66 -5.42 -9.73
CA ILE A 80 -1.18 -4.10 -10.14
C ILE A 80 -1.67 -4.15 -11.59
N VAL A 81 -0.85 -4.66 -12.51
CA VAL A 81 -1.21 -4.72 -13.94
C VAL A 81 -2.39 -5.64 -14.17
N SER A 82 -2.45 -6.80 -13.48
CA SER A 82 -3.56 -7.73 -13.61
C SER A 82 -4.89 -7.10 -13.16
N ASP A 83 -4.89 -6.40 -12.04
CA ASP A 83 -6.09 -5.75 -11.51
C ASP A 83 -6.56 -4.60 -12.41
N VAL A 84 -5.61 -3.79 -12.91
CA VAL A 84 -5.93 -2.71 -13.86
C VAL A 84 -6.42 -3.26 -15.19
N ALA A 85 -5.81 -4.34 -15.69
CA ALA A 85 -6.25 -5.01 -16.91
C ALA A 85 -7.71 -5.45 -16.80
N ALA A 86 -8.07 -6.07 -15.67
CA ALA A 86 -9.44 -6.51 -15.41
C ALA A 86 -10.42 -5.34 -15.26
N SER A 87 -10.05 -4.29 -14.52
CA SER A 87 -10.95 -3.16 -14.25
C SER A 87 -11.13 -2.24 -15.46
N ARG A 88 -10.10 -2.07 -16.28
CA ARG A 88 -10.12 -1.16 -17.44
C ARG A 88 -10.34 -1.86 -18.78
N ASN A 89 -10.44 -3.19 -18.78
CA ASN A 89 -10.56 -4.00 -19.99
C ASN A 89 -9.43 -3.74 -21.01
N ILE A 90 -8.20 -3.58 -20.50
CA ILE A 90 -6.98 -3.37 -21.29
C ILE A 90 -6.10 -4.62 -21.14
N SER A 91 -5.44 -5.06 -22.20
CA SER A 91 -4.55 -6.22 -22.10
C SER A 91 -3.32 -5.91 -21.23
N VAL A 92 -2.81 -6.93 -20.53
CA VAL A 92 -1.57 -6.84 -19.73
C VAL A 92 -0.41 -6.35 -20.59
N ASP A 93 -0.29 -6.85 -21.82
CA ASP A 93 0.78 -6.46 -22.75
C ASP A 93 0.68 -4.98 -23.14
N SER A 94 -0.54 -4.49 -23.38
CA SER A 94 -0.76 -3.06 -23.67
C SER A 94 -0.40 -2.19 -22.47
N LEU A 95 -0.76 -2.61 -21.26
CA LEU A 95 -0.41 -1.87 -20.03
C LEU A 95 1.10 -1.83 -19.78
N ASN A 96 1.83 -2.91 -20.07
CA ASN A 96 3.29 -2.94 -20.00
C ASN A 96 3.91 -2.00 -21.04
N LEU A 97 3.42 -2.04 -22.28
CA LEU A 97 3.85 -1.11 -23.33
C LEU A 97 3.62 0.36 -22.96
N LEU A 98 2.49 0.69 -22.35
CA LEU A 98 2.19 2.04 -21.87
C LEU A 98 3.13 2.46 -20.74
N ALA A 99 3.49 1.53 -19.85
CA ALA A 99 4.44 1.81 -18.78
C ALA A 99 5.84 2.19 -19.32
N ASP A 100 6.26 1.58 -20.44
CA ASP A 100 7.54 1.87 -21.09
C ASP A 100 7.54 3.21 -21.88
N GLN A 101 6.35 3.78 -22.15
CA GLN A 101 6.19 4.99 -22.96
C GLN A 101 6.24 6.31 -22.19
N ASN A 102 6.51 6.25 -20.88
CA ASN A 102 6.63 7.45 -20.05
C ASN A 102 5.34 8.31 -20.09
N MET A 103 4.23 7.71 -19.73
CA MET A 103 2.90 8.32 -19.84
C MET A 103 2.78 9.67 -19.13
N ASP A 104 3.56 9.91 -18.09
CA ASP A 104 3.60 11.18 -17.32
C ASP A 104 3.90 12.41 -18.20
N LEU A 105 4.58 12.21 -19.34
CA LEU A 105 4.95 13.27 -20.26
C LEU A 105 4.01 13.38 -21.47
N ARG A 106 2.94 12.60 -21.48
CA ARG A 106 1.99 12.59 -22.59
C ARG A 106 0.85 13.59 -22.37
N PRO A 107 0.26 14.13 -23.45
CA PRO A 107 -0.96 14.92 -23.36
C PRO A 107 -2.10 14.13 -22.71
N ALA A 108 -2.99 14.81 -22.01
CA ALA A 108 -4.09 14.17 -21.28
C ALA A 108 -5.04 13.37 -22.21
N GLU A 109 -5.16 13.78 -23.47
CA GLU A 109 -5.95 13.07 -24.49
C GLU A 109 -5.44 11.66 -24.75
N ASP A 110 -4.14 11.42 -24.57
CA ASP A 110 -3.55 10.09 -24.73
C ASP A 110 -4.06 9.11 -23.67
N TYR A 111 -4.33 9.58 -22.44
CA TYR A 111 -4.89 8.73 -21.38
C TYR A 111 -6.30 8.22 -21.74
N VAL A 112 -7.10 9.06 -22.39
CA VAL A 112 -8.41 8.64 -22.89
C VAL A 112 -8.27 7.70 -24.07
N ARG A 113 -7.37 8.02 -25.01
CA ARG A 113 -7.15 7.20 -26.20
C ARG A 113 -6.68 5.78 -25.87
N CYS A 114 -5.84 5.61 -24.85
CA CYS A 114 -5.35 4.30 -24.43
C CYS A 114 -6.25 3.61 -23.38
N GLY A 115 -7.36 4.24 -22.97
CA GLY A 115 -8.32 3.67 -22.03
C GLY A 115 -7.96 3.76 -20.55
N LEU A 116 -6.87 4.46 -20.20
CA LEU A 116 -6.51 4.71 -18.81
C LEU A 116 -7.48 5.71 -18.13
N ALA A 117 -8.04 6.64 -18.89
CA ALA A 117 -9.09 7.53 -18.45
C ALA A 117 -10.33 7.40 -19.35
N ASP A 118 -11.48 7.80 -18.85
CA ASP A 118 -12.74 7.78 -19.61
C ASP A 118 -13.04 9.13 -20.26
N THR A 119 -12.61 10.22 -19.62
CA THR A 119 -12.86 11.57 -20.12
C THR A 119 -11.93 12.59 -19.46
N LEU A 120 -11.87 13.77 -20.09
CA LEU A 120 -11.20 14.94 -19.56
C LEU A 120 -12.27 15.94 -19.09
N MET A 121 -12.10 16.49 -17.89
CA MET A 121 -13.00 17.52 -17.35
C MET A 121 -12.20 18.49 -16.48
N TYR A 122 -12.53 19.78 -16.55
CA TYR A 122 -12.11 20.76 -15.56
C TYR A 122 -12.92 20.58 -14.26
N LYS A 123 -12.45 21.19 -13.18
CA LYS A 123 -13.05 21.02 -11.85
C LYS A 123 -14.53 21.42 -11.78
N ASP A 124 -14.92 22.47 -12.43
CA ASP A 124 -16.30 22.94 -12.54
C ASP A 124 -17.17 21.92 -13.27
N GLU A 125 -16.72 21.37 -14.38
CA GLU A 125 -17.41 20.30 -15.12
C GLU A 125 -17.58 19.03 -14.27
N VAL A 126 -16.55 18.66 -13.47
CA VAL A 126 -16.65 17.55 -12.53
C VAL A 126 -17.72 17.82 -11.47
N LEU A 127 -17.79 19.05 -10.94
CA LEU A 127 -18.82 19.41 -9.96
C LEU A 127 -20.22 19.34 -10.57
N SER A 128 -20.42 19.88 -11.78
CA SER A 128 -21.69 19.78 -12.50
C SER A 128 -22.06 18.32 -12.79
N TYR A 129 -21.10 17.51 -13.21
CA TYR A 129 -21.29 16.07 -13.41
C TYR A 129 -21.73 15.37 -12.12
N LEU A 130 -21.08 15.62 -10.99
CA LEU A 130 -21.44 15.04 -9.69
C LEU A 130 -22.83 15.49 -9.21
N LYS A 131 -23.18 16.77 -9.42
CA LYS A 131 -24.54 17.28 -9.16
C LYS A 131 -25.58 16.55 -9.98
N SER A 132 -25.32 16.35 -11.28
CA SER A 132 -26.23 15.62 -12.16
C SER A 132 -26.46 14.17 -11.71
N LEU A 133 -25.40 13.48 -11.25
CA LEU A 133 -25.51 12.12 -10.69
C LEU A 133 -26.33 12.08 -9.40
N ALA A 134 -26.26 13.15 -8.60
CA ALA A 134 -27.03 13.28 -7.36
C ALA A 134 -28.47 13.77 -7.58
N GLY A 135 -28.88 14.06 -8.84
CA GLY A 135 -30.19 14.65 -9.16
C GLY A 135 -30.35 16.08 -8.70
N LEU A 136 -29.24 16.81 -8.54
CA LEU A 136 -29.19 18.21 -8.12
C LEU A 136 -29.11 19.14 -9.34
N THR A 137 -29.55 20.38 -9.15
CA THR A 137 -29.39 21.48 -10.13
C THR A 137 -28.04 22.18 -9.93
N GLU A 138 -27.68 23.08 -10.86
CA GLU A 138 -26.43 23.84 -10.73
C GLU A 138 -26.44 24.82 -9.54
N GLU A 139 -27.62 25.24 -9.10
CA GLU A 139 -27.80 26.15 -7.96
C GLU A 139 -27.71 25.43 -6.62
N ASP A 140 -27.85 24.10 -6.60
CA ASP A 140 -27.80 23.30 -5.39
C ASP A 140 -26.34 23.09 -4.90
N ASN A 141 -26.18 22.94 -3.60
CA ASN A 141 -24.89 22.61 -2.99
C ASN A 141 -24.69 21.11 -2.94
N LEU A 142 -23.61 20.64 -3.54
CA LEU A 142 -23.18 19.25 -3.42
C LEU A 142 -22.68 18.98 -2.00
N GLN A 143 -23.34 18.05 -1.31
CA GLN A 143 -22.89 17.59 0.02
C GLN A 143 -21.86 16.49 -0.14
N THR A 144 -20.70 16.68 0.44
CA THR A 144 -19.58 15.72 0.38
C THR A 144 -19.14 15.32 1.79
N LEU A 145 -18.58 14.12 1.90
CA LEU A 145 -17.88 13.65 3.10
C LEU A 145 -16.40 13.52 2.78
N SER A 146 -15.56 14.04 3.64
CA SER A 146 -14.13 13.80 3.58
C SER A 146 -13.80 12.35 3.99
N LEU A 147 -12.60 11.86 3.65
CA LEU A 147 -12.16 10.53 4.09
C LEU A 147 -12.13 10.41 5.62
N ASP A 148 -11.76 11.48 6.33
CA ASP A 148 -11.77 11.51 7.80
C ASP A 148 -13.20 11.40 8.36
N GLU A 149 -14.16 12.08 7.78
CA GLU A 149 -15.57 11.95 8.15
C GLU A 149 -16.12 10.57 7.84
N MET A 150 -15.71 9.96 6.71
CA MET A 150 -16.07 8.58 6.35
C MET A 150 -15.62 7.56 7.40
N THR A 151 -14.45 7.75 8.03
CA THR A 151 -13.99 6.85 9.10
C THR A 151 -14.88 6.88 10.34
N ARG A 152 -15.62 7.96 10.54
CA ARG A 152 -16.54 8.16 11.68
C ARG A 152 -17.95 7.66 11.39
N VAL A 153 -18.25 7.30 10.15
CA VAL A 153 -19.56 6.72 9.79
C VAL A 153 -19.71 5.35 10.45
N LYS A 154 -20.77 5.18 11.23
CA LYS A 154 -21.04 3.88 11.85
C LYS A 154 -21.40 2.87 10.78
N SER A 155 -20.59 1.82 10.67
CA SER A 155 -20.91 0.68 9.82
C SER A 155 -22.19 0.01 10.31
N VAL A 156 -23.13 -0.21 9.39
CA VAL A 156 -24.31 -1.04 9.66
C VAL A 156 -23.88 -2.50 9.52
N THR A 157 -23.29 -3.05 10.58
CA THR A 157 -22.97 -4.47 10.62
C THR A 157 -24.26 -5.28 10.77
N PRO A 158 -24.50 -6.30 9.92
CA PRO A 158 -25.63 -7.19 10.10
C PRO A 158 -25.57 -7.82 11.48
N LYS A 159 -26.68 -7.80 12.22
CA LYS A 159 -26.76 -8.48 13.51
C LYS A 159 -26.53 -9.97 13.29
N SER A 160 -25.43 -10.50 13.82
CA SER A 160 -25.19 -11.94 13.82
C SER A 160 -26.25 -12.65 14.62
N LYS A 161 -26.77 -13.77 14.10
CA LYS A 161 -27.69 -14.66 14.83
C LYS A 161 -27.01 -15.50 15.91
N THR A 162 -25.68 -15.55 15.88
CA THR A 162 -24.87 -16.29 16.84
C THR A 162 -24.14 -15.33 17.78
N ARG A 163 -23.86 -15.78 19.01
CA ARG A 163 -22.96 -15.06 19.95
C ARG A 163 -21.50 -15.41 19.74
N ASP A 164 -21.21 -16.37 18.87
CA ASP A 164 -19.86 -16.81 18.56
C ASP A 164 -19.16 -15.81 17.64
N VAL A 165 -17.91 -15.51 17.92
CA VAL A 165 -17.11 -14.53 17.19
C VAL A 165 -15.77 -15.12 16.76
N VAL A 166 -15.28 -14.65 15.63
CA VAL A 166 -13.87 -14.81 15.22
C VAL A 166 -13.18 -13.49 15.52
N ALA A 167 -12.16 -13.52 16.36
CA ALA A 167 -11.36 -12.34 16.68
C ALA A 167 -10.25 -12.18 15.66
N VAL A 168 -10.08 -10.96 15.10
CA VAL A 168 -8.92 -10.61 14.30
C VAL A 168 -8.04 -9.69 15.13
N TYR A 169 -6.84 -10.17 15.46
CA TYR A 169 -5.85 -9.41 16.22
C TYR A 169 -4.80 -8.84 15.25
N TYR A 170 -4.70 -7.52 15.23
CA TYR A 170 -3.75 -6.81 14.37
C TYR A 170 -2.46 -6.53 15.14
N ALA A 171 -1.36 -7.16 14.74
CA ALA A 171 -0.01 -6.89 15.23
C ALA A 171 0.74 -6.08 14.15
N TYR A 172 0.88 -4.77 14.37
CA TYR A 172 1.47 -3.84 13.41
C TYR A 172 2.67 -3.10 14.01
N GLY A 173 3.74 -2.99 13.22
CA GLY A 173 4.93 -2.24 13.59
C GLY A 173 6.11 -3.09 14.03
N GLU A 174 7.13 -2.46 14.61
CA GLU A 174 8.32 -3.12 15.12
C GLU A 174 8.01 -3.92 16.40
N ILE A 175 8.65 -5.08 16.57
CA ILE A 175 8.48 -5.92 17.76
C ILE A 175 9.42 -5.43 18.86
N ASP A 176 8.88 -5.09 20.03
CA ASP A 176 9.64 -4.72 21.20
C ASP A 176 9.38 -5.63 22.42
N ASN A 177 10.17 -5.44 23.48
CA ASN A 177 10.16 -6.24 24.72
C ASN A 177 9.21 -5.70 25.80
N GLY A 178 8.29 -4.79 25.45
CA GLY A 178 7.43 -4.16 26.46
C GLY A 178 7.93 -2.83 27.02
N SER A 179 9.02 -2.28 26.47
CA SER A 179 9.38 -0.88 26.76
C SER A 179 8.34 0.04 26.14
N SER A 180 7.82 0.93 26.92
CA SER A 180 6.60 1.71 26.82
C SER A 180 6.46 2.69 25.65
N TYR A 181 6.55 2.24 24.42
CA TYR A 181 6.14 3.06 23.29
C TYR A 181 4.84 2.50 22.70
N ASP A 182 3.83 3.34 22.62
CA ASP A 182 2.51 2.99 22.11
C ASP A 182 2.47 2.63 20.60
N GLU A 183 3.59 2.77 19.91
CA GLU A 183 3.73 2.54 18.47
C GLU A 183 4.54 1.26 18.21
N GLY A 184 3.85 0.13 18.01
CA GLY A 184 4.49 -1.13 17.64
C GLY A 184 3.84 -2.36 18.25
N ILE A 185 4.50 -3.49 18.07
CA ILE A 185 4.08 -4.80 18.62
C ILE A 185 4.76 -4.98 19.98
N ASN A 186 4.05 -4.60 21.04
CA ASN A 186 4.51 -4.89 22.39
C ASN A 186 4.23 -6.36 22.73
N SER A 187 5.27 -7.15 22.91
CA SER A 187 5.18 -8.61 23.11
C SER A 187 4.38 -9.00 24.35
N GLU A 188 4.53 -8.27 25.46
CA GLU A 188 3.77 -8.55 26.70
C GLU A 188 2.28 -8.27 26.53
N LYS A 189 1.94 -7.15 25.87
CA LYS A 189 0.56 -6.79 25.57
C LYS A 189 -0.08 -7.83 24.65
N VAL A 190 0.58 -8.19 23.55
CA VAL A 190 0.06 -9.21 22.62
C VAL A 190 -0.19 -10.54 23.35
N ALA A 191 0.77 -10.99 24.15
CA ALA A 191 0.65 -12.23 24.91
C ALA A 191 -0.50 -12.16 25.93
N LYS A 192 -0.73 -11.01 26.56
CA LYS A 192 -1.86 -10.78 27.48
C LYS A 192 -3.19 -10.83 26.72
N ASP A 193 -3.32 -10.07 25.65
CA ASP A 193 -4.54 -9.96 24.86
C ASP A 193 -4.94 -11.32 24.26
N LEU A 194 -3.96 -12.08 23.72
CA LEU A 194 -4.24 -13.43 23.20
C LEU A 194 -4.69 -14.41 24.31
N ARG A 195 -4.15 -14.28 25.54
CA ARG A 195 -4.63 -15.08 26.68
C ARG A 195 -6.06 -14.70 27.08
N GLU A 196 -6.42 -13.44 26.99
CA GLU A 196 -7.79 -12.96 27.28
C GLU A 196 -8.76 -13.46 26.21
N LEU A 197 -8.42 -13.35 24.94
CA LEU A 197 -9.21 -13.89 23.82
C LEU A 197 -9.43 -15.42 23.96
N ARG A 198 -8.38 -16.17 24.37
CA ARG A 198 -8.49 -17.61 24.60
C ARG A 198 -9.47 -17.96 25.73
N LYS A 199 -9.61 -17.11 26.73
CA LYS A 199 -10.52 -17.33 27.87
C LYS A 199 -11.97 -16.96 27.56
N ASP A 200 -12.21 -16.10 26.55
CA ASP A 200 -13.56 -15.72 26.17
C ASP A 200 -14.25 -16.86 25.42
N LYS A 201 -15.28 -17.44 26.06
CA LYS A 201 -16.06 -18.56 25.48
C LYS A 201 -16.78 -18.21 24.17
N LYS A 202 -16.97 -16.93 23.89
CA LYS A 202 -17.56 -16.45 22.63
C LYS A 202 -16.58 -16.50 21.48
N VAL A 203 -15.29 -16.39 21.74
CA VAL A 203 -14.23 -16.44 20.74
C VAL A 203 -13.99 -17.89 20.36
N LYS A 204 -14.29 -18.25 19.11
CA LYS A 204 -14.12 -19.61 18.57
C LYS A 204 -12.83 -19.78 17.77
N ALA A 205 -12.34 -18.69 17.21
CA ALA A 205 -11.05 -18.66 16.51
C ALA A 205 -10.41 -17.27 16.65
N VAL A 206 -9.09 -17.25 16.56
CA VAL A 206 -8.29 -16.01 16.52
C VAL A 206 -7.47 -16.02 15.24
N VAL A 207 -7.59 -14.95 14.45
CA VAL A 207 -6.72 -14.68 13.31
C VAL A 207 -5.71 -13.64 13.75
N LEU A 208 -4.45 -14.03 13.85
CA LEU A 208 -3.34 -13.11 14.12
C LEU A 208 -2.83 -12.57 12.79
N ARG A 209 -3.10 -11.29 12.51
CA ARG A 209 -2.58 -10.60 11.33
C ARG A 209 -1.35 -9.81 11.71
N VAL A 210 -0.19 -10.29 11.25
CA VAL A 210 1.11 -9.64 11.51
C VAL A 210 1.52 -8.80 10.31
N ASN A 211 1.87 -7.53 10.57
CA ASN A 211 2.52 -6.65 9.61
C ASN A 211 3.68 -5.94 10.31
N SER A 212 4.87 -6.56 10.24
CA SER A 212 6.04 -6.16 10.99
C SER A 212 7.32 -6.36 10.18
N PRO A 213 8.27 -5.41 10.25
CA PRO A 213 9.62 -5.58 9.70
C PRO A 213 10.49 -6.53 10.55
N GLY A 214 10.01 -6.92 11.73
CA GLY A 214 10.75 -7.64 12.76
C GLY A 214 11.01 -6.77 13.99
N GLY A 215 12.05 -7.11 14.75
CA GLY A 215 12.45 -6.38 15.95
C GLY A 215 13.15 -7.28 16.95
N SER A 216 12.76 -7.19 18.22
CA SER A 216 13.35 -7.98 19.30
C SER A 216 13.13 -9.49 19.10
N ALA A 217 14.22 -10.26 19.07
CA ALA A 217 14.15 -11.72 19.07
C ALA A 217 13.54 -12.28 20.37
N TYR A 218 13.72 -11.58 21.49
CA TYR A 218 13.10 -11.95 22.77
C TYR A 218 11.61 -11.68 22.78
N GLY A 219 11.18 -10.59 22.10
CA GLY A 219 9.77 -10.21 21.99
C GLY A 219 8.98 -11.08 21.00
N SER A 220 9.65 -11.75 20.08
CA SER A 220 9.01 -12.59 19.05
C SER A 220 8.65 -13.96 19.62
#